data_fcdda67d35ae93617f2c7745e8f2b8aa
#
_entry.id   fcdda67d35ae93617f2c7745e8f2b8aa
#
_cell.length_a   1.000
_cell.length_b   1.000
_cell.length_c   1.000
_cell.angle_alpha   90.00
_cell.angle_beta   90.00
_cell.angle_gamma   90.00
#
_symmetry.space_group_name_H-M   'P 1'
#
loop_
_entity.id
_entity.type
_entity.pdbx_description
1 polymer ?
#
loop_
_entity_poly.entity_id
_entity_poly.type
_entity_poly.pdbx_seq_one_letter_code
_entity_poly.pdbx_strand_id
1 'polypeptide(L)'
;ITLGVATLIVVMSVMNGFRAELVGRILGLNGHVAVYSKQAGGIADFDQLALKITDMPDVIAVTPQIEGQVMATENRVSIGAVVRGVRWSDLAVRKPLWDSLDEGDIKRFRDENGVLIGREMAFKLGVKAGDSVTLTTAKGKATAFGTVPTRRKFKIAGVFHVGMYEYDSSFVFMPLDLSAAFLGYEKSVSGLEIYVSVPENIATLRQSVTQIVGTDLRVFDWIDRNRSFLNALRVERNVMFLILTLIILVAAFNIISSMIMLVRSKNADIAVLRTMGASGGSIIRIFLMTGASIGIVGTFAGTVVGMLFCWNIDTIKQAIESLSGTELFAAEIYFLSNLPAKVDPQEVLMVVLMALGLSFLASLYPAWRASRIAPAEALRYE
;
A
#
# COMPACT_ATOMS: atom_id res chain seq x y z
N ILE A 1 -13.44 25.79 3.21
CA ILE A 1 -12.76 25.07 4.32
C ILE A 1 -13.28 23.65 4.42
N THR A 2 -14.59 23.45 4.61
CA THR A 2 -15.24 22.14 4.76
C THR A 2 -14.80 21.15 3.67
N LEU A 3 -14.92 21.53 2.39
CA LEU A 3 -14.52 20.67 1.29
C LEU A 3 -13.03 20.35 1.31
N GLY A 4 -12.19 21.38 1.58
CA GLY A 4 -10.73 21.19 1.65
C GLY A 4 -10.30 20.21 2.75
N VAL A 5 -10.85 20.36 3.97
CA VAL A 5 -10.57 19.47 5.09
C VAL A 5 -11.08 18.06 4.82
N ALA A 6 -12.31 17.92 4.28
CA ALA A 6 -12.85 16.60 3.93
C ALA A 6 -11.99 15.89 2.87
N THR A 7 -11.61 16.59 1.78
CA THR A 7 -10.75 16.02 0.73
C THR A 7 -9.40 15.58 1.30
N LEU A 8 -8.79 16.39 2.17
CA LEU A 8 -7.53 16.06 2.84
C LEU A 8 -7.63 14.76 3.63
N ILE A 9 -8.64 14.64 4.49
CA ILE A 9 -8.86 13.45 5.32
C ILE A 9 -9.08 12.22 4.44
N VAL A 10 -9.92 12.34 3.41
CA VAL A 10 -10.20 11.21 2.49
C VAL A 10 -8.95 10.76 1.76
N VAL A 11 -8.20 11.68 1.14
CA VAL A 11 -7.01 11.36 0.36
C VAL A 11 -5.94 10.71 1.24
N MET A 12 -5.65 11.28 2.42
CA MET A 12 -4.67 10.71 3.34
C MET A 12 -5.11 9.33 3.84
N SER A 13 -6.37 9.15 4.21
CA SER A 13 -6.89 7.87 4.70
C SER A 13 -6.83 6.77 3.63
N VAL A 14 -7.16 7.09 2.38
CA VAL A 14 -7.04 6.15 1.25
C VAL A 14 -5.58 5.78 1.01
N MET A 15 -4.68 6.75 1.02
CA MET A 15 -3.25 6.50 0.82
C MET A 15 -2.64 5.64 1.94
N ASN A 16 -3.01 5.92 3.19
CA ASN A 16 -2.57 5.12 4.33
C ASN A 16 -3.13 3.69 4.27
N GLY A 17 -4.39 3.55 3.87
CA GLY A 17 -5.01 2.25 3.65
C GLY A 17 -4.31 1.46 2.55
N PHE A 18 -4.09 2.08 1.41
CA PHE A 18 -3.38 1.48 0.27
C PHE A 18 -1.97 1.00 0.65
N ARG A 19 -1.20 1.86 1.33
CA ARG A 19 0.14 1.50 1.81
C ARG A 19 0.11 0.34 2.81
N ALA A 20 -0.77 0.41 3.81
CA ALA A 20 -0.87 -0.62 4.85
C ALA A 20 -1.26 -1.97 4.25
N GLU A 21 -2.21 -1.98 3.32
CA GLU A 21 -2.68 -3.19 2.65
C GLU A 21 -1.59 -3.81 1.78
N LEU A 22 -0.92 -3.01 0.94
CA LEU A 22 0.16 -3.51 0.07
C LEU A 22 1.33 -4.06 0.89
N VAL A 23 1.79 -3.32 1.90
CA VAL A 23 2.88 -3.78 2.77
C VAL A 23 2.46 -5.04 3.52
N GLY A 24 1.24 -5.08 4.06
CA GLY A 24 0.71 -6.24 4.76
C GLY A 24 0.66 -7.50 3.88
N ARG A 25 0.24 -7.37 2.63
CA ARG A 25 0.20 -8.50 1.68
C ARG A 25 1.60 -8.95 1.26
N ILE A 26 2.52 -8.01 1.01
CA ILE A 26 3.92 -8.34 0.70
C ILE A 26 4.54 -9.14 1.85
N LEU A 27 4.35 -8.70 3.09
CA LEU A 27 4.86 -9.36 4.29
C LEU A 27 4.15 -10.68 4.59
N GLY A 28 2.87 -10.80 4.26
CA GLY A 28 2.11 -12.03 4.47
C GLY A 28 2.45 -13.16 3.51
N LEU A 29 2.95 -12.84 2.29
CA LEU A 29 3.29 -13.83 1.27
C LEU A 29 4.77 -14.21 1.27
N ASN A 30 5.64 -13.28 1.63
CA ASN A 30 7.09 -13.45 1.57
C ASN A 30 7.71 -13.41 2.96
N GLY A 31 8.83 -14.12 3.13
CA GLY A 31 9.64 -13.99 4.32
C GLY A 31 10.16 -12.56 4.50
N HIS A 32 10.25 -12.14 5.75
CA HIS A 32 10.72 -10.81 6.14
C HIS A 32 12.22 -10.63 5.92
N VAL A 33 12.99 -11.73 6.04
CA VAL A 33 14.40 -11.83 5.64
C VAL A 33 14.55 -13.01 4.69
N ALA A 34 15.37 -12.85 3.66
CA ALA A 34 15.70 -13.91 2.71
C ALA A 34 17.20 -14.11 2.63
N VAL A 35 17.61 -15.35 2.58
CA VAL A 35 19.03 -15.77 2.43
C VAL A 35 19.16 -16.47 1.10
N TYR A 36 20.06 -16.01 0.24
CA TYR A 36 20.34 -16.60 -1.07
C TYR A 36 21.81 -16.94 -1.23
N SER A 37 22.12 -17.99 -2.01
CA SER A 37 23.49 -18.29 -2.39
C SER A 37 24.05 -17.25 -3.35
N LYS A 38 25.33 -16.92 -3.20
CA LYS A 38 26.10 -16.15 -4.19
C LYS A 38 26.47 -16.99 -5.40
N GLN A 39 26.52 -18.31 -5.22
CA GLN A 39 26.91 -19.28 -6.24
C GLN A 39 25.70 -19.90 -6.93
N ALA A 40 25.86 -20.33 -8.16
CA ALA A 40 24.78 -20.90 -8.97
C ALA A 40 24.23 -22.24 -8.47
N GLY A 41 24.87 -22.89 -7.51
CA GLY A 41 24.47 -24.21 -6.98
C GLY A 41 23.39 -24.19 -5.90
N GLY A 42 22.99 -23.01 -5.43
CA GLY A 42 22.03 -22.89 -4.33
C GLY A 42 22.68 -23.09 -2.94
N ILE A 43 21.85 -23.31 -1.93
CA ILE A 43 22.26 -23.56 -0.54
C ILE A 43 22.15 -25.05 -0.29
N ALA A 44 23.29 -25.71 -0.10
CA ALA A 44 23.36 -27.07 0.41
C ALA A 44 23.19 -27.05 1.95
N ASP A 45 22.88 -28.18 2.55
CA ASP A 45 22.70 -28.31 4.02
C ASP A 45 21.74 -27.29 4.64
N PHE A 46 20.77 -26.83 3.82
CA PHE A 46 19.83 -25.79 4.16
C PHE A 46 18.97 -26.12 5.41
N ASP A 47 18.72 -27.41 5.71
CA ASP A 47 17.96 -27.81 6.91
C ASP A 47 18.75 -27.52 8.20
N GLN A 48 20.05 -27.77 8.22
CA GLN A 48 20.88 -27.44 9.39
C GLN A 48 20.97 -25.93 9.60
N LEU A 49 21.09 -25.17 8.50
CA LEU A 49 21.09 -23.72 8.55
C LEU A 49 19.75 -23.16 9.01
N ALA A 50 18.64 -23.74 8.52
CA ALA A 50 17.30 -23.35 8.91
C ALA A 50 17.09 -23.57 10.42
N LEU A 51 17.51 -24.71 10.98
CA LEU A 51 17.42 -24.99 12.43
C LEU A 51 18.19 -23.93 13.25
N LYS A 52 19.42 -23.61 12.88
CA LYS A 52 20.23 -22.59 13.59
C LYS A 52 19.58 -21.21 13.60
N ILE A 53 18.86 -20.85 12.54
CA ILE A 53 18.19 -19.57 12.43
C ILE A 53 16.84 -19.61 13.19
N THR A 54 16.15 -20.76 13.21
CA THR A 54 14.89 -20.93 13.92
C THR A 54 15.04 -20.76 15.44
N ASP A 55 16.20 -21.12 15.99
CA ASP A 55 16.51 -20.96 17.42
C ASP A 55 16.74 -19.50 17.85
N MET A 56 16.72 -18.55 16.90
CA MET A 56 16.88 -17.13 17.21
C MET A 56 15.59 -16.52 17.79
N PRO A 57 15.71 -15.52 18.68
CA PRO A 57 14.54 -14.82 19.21
C PRO A 57 13.79 -14.11 18.06
N ASP A 58 12.47 -14.01 18.23
CA ASP A 58 11.55 -13.38 17.27
C ASP A 58 11.38 -14.11 15.93
N VAL A 59 12.07 -15.21 15.65
CA VAL A 59 11.87 -16.02 14.46
C VAL A 59 10.66 -16.95 14.66
N ILE A 60 9.68 -16.84 13.76
CA ILE A 60 8.48 -17.69 13.76
C ILE A 60 8.73 -18.95 12.95
N ALA A 61 9.34 -18.81 11.78
CA ALA A 61 9.61 -19.92 10.89
C ALA A 61 10.75 -19.59 9.93
N VAL A 62 11.47 -20.63 9.51
CA VAL A 62 12.46 -20.59 8.42
C VAL A 62 12.06 -21.60 7.36
N THR A 63 11.74 -21.13 6.17
CA THR A 63 11.18 -21.96 5.10
C THR A 63 12.15 -22.03 3.91
N PRO A 64 12.58 -23.23 3.51
CA PRO A 64 13.36 -23.39 2.28
C PRO A 64 12.48 -23.14 1.07
N GLN A 65 13.07 -22.51 0.05
CA GLN A 65 12.36 -22.28 -1.22
C GLN A 65 13.27 -22.48 -2.43
N ILE A 66 12.66 -22.89 -3.53
CA ILE A 66 13.29 -22.93 -4.85
C ILE A 66 12.50 -22.00 -5.76
N GLU A 67 13.16 -21.01 -6.32
CA GLU A 67 12.52 -20.04 -7.22
C GLU A 67 13.15 -20.09 -8.61
N GLY A 68 12.31 -20.05 -9.65
CA GLY A 68 12.77 -20.06 -11.02
C GLY A 68 11.74 -19.49 -12.00
N GLN A 69 12.24 -18.79 -13.02
CA GLN A 69 11.41 -18.26 -14.08
C GLN A 69 11.06 -19.33 -15.09
N VAL A 70 9.80 -19.38 -15.49
CA VAL A 70 9.24 -20.34 -16.43
C VAL A 70 8.23 -19.67 -17.36
N MET A 71 7.86 -20.37 -18.42
CA MET A 71 6.74 -20.03 -19.25
C MET A 71 5.62 -21.04 -18.98
N ALA A 72 4.46 -20.57 -18.53
CA ALA A 72 3.25 -21.36 -18.37
C ALA A 72 2.44 -21.31 -19.67
N THR A 73 2.10 -22.46 -20.22
CA THR A 73 1.43 -22.57 -21.53
C THR A 73 0.27 -23.55 -21.44
N GLU A 74 -0.92 -23.13 -21.87
CA GLU A 74 -2.09 -23.98 -22.12
C GLU A 74 -3.03 -23.27 -23.12
N ASN A 75 -3.86 -24.02 -23.83
CA ASN A 75 -4.84 -23.49 -24.80
C ASN A 75 -4.26 -22.45 -25.78
N ARG A 76 -3.01 -22.64 -26.24
CA ARG A 76 -2.27 -21.73 -27.14
C ARG A 76 -1.92 -20.36 -26.54
N VAL A 77 -2.15 -20.18 -25.24
CA VAL A 77 -1.74 -18.98 -24.50
C VAL A 77 -0.46 -19.30 -23.74
N SER A 78 0.50 -18.39 -23.74
CA SER A 78 1.75 -18.50 -23.00
C SER A 78 1.96 -17.25 -22.12
N ILE A 79 2.24 -17.47 -20.85
CA ILE A 79 2.42 -16.41 -19.85
C ILE A 79 3.76 -16.63 -19.13
N GLY A 80 4.56 -15.56 -18.97
CA GLY A 80 5.74 -15.61 -18.12
C GLY A 80 5.30 -15.84 -16.67
N ALA A 81 5.94 -16.79 -15.99
CA ALA A 81 5.60 -17.15 -14.62
C ALA A 81 6.84 -17.38 -13.77
N VAL A 82 6.64 -17.32 -12.46
CA VAL A 82 7.65 -17.64 -11.45
C VAL A 82 7.17 -18.87 -10.68
N VAL A 83 7.89 -19.96 -10.81
CA VAL A 83 7.68 -21.16 -9.96
C VAL A 83 8.33 -20.89 -8.62
N ARG A 84 7.57 -21.13 -7.54
CA ARG A 84 8.05 -21.13 -6.17
C ARG A 84 7.80 -22.50 -5.55
N GLY A 85 8.87 -23.27 -5.38
CA GLY A 85 8.87 -24.55 -4.68
C GLY A 85 8.87 -24.34 -3.18
N VAL A 86 7.90 -24.91 -2.50
CA VAL A 86 7.73 -24.80 -1.03
C VAL A 86 7.33 -26.15 -0.43
N ARG A 87 7.66 -26.38 0.84
CA ARG A 87 7.13 -27.53 1.56
C ARG A 87 5.63 -27.30 1.85
N TRP A 88 4.83 -28.36 1.80
CA TRP A 88 3.42 -28.25 2.12
C TRP A 88 3.19 -27.78 3.58
N SER A 89 4.05 -28.21 4.52
CA SER A 89 4.04 -27.78 5.93
C SER A 89 4.21 -26.26 6.09
N ASP A 90 4.91 -25.63 5.16
CA ASP A 90 5.29 -24.22 5.24
C ASP A 90 4.28 -23.31 4.54
N LEU A 91 3.23 -23.87 3.93
CA LEU A 91 2.16 -23.07 3.32
C LEU A 91 1.39 -22.26 4.34
N ALA A 92 1.16 -22.82 5.54
CA ALA A 92 0.39 -22.17 6.60
C ALA A 92 1.02 -20.85 7.10
N VAL A 93 2.34 -20.69 6.98
CA VAL A 93 3.04 -19.44 7.34
C VAL A 93 2.67 -18.31 6.38
N ARG A 94 2.31 -18.64 5.14
CA ARG A 94 1.86 -17.70 4.10
C ARG A 94 0.35 -17.50 4.18
N LYS A 95 -0.11 -16.83 5.22
CA LYS A 95 -1.55 -16.67 5.51
C LYS A 95 -2.41 -16.30 4.30
N PRO A 96 -2.09 -15.27 3.48
CA PRO A 96 -2.94 -14.92 2.34
C PRO A 96 -3.10 -16.06 1.32
N LEU A 97 -2.05 -16.89 1.15
CA LEU A 97 -2.11 -18.06 0.29
C LEU A 97 -2.93 -19.18 0.96
N TRP A 98 -2.63 -19.49 2.21
CA TRP A 98 -3.30 -20.54 2.97
C TRP A 98 -4.82 -20.31 3.07
N ASP A 99 -5.23 -19.10 3.41
CA ASP A 99 -6.64 -18.73 3.58
C ASP A 99 -7.43 -18.73 2.25
N SER A 100 -6.73 -18.75 1.12
CA SER A 100 -7.35 -18.81 -0.21
C SER A 100 -7.57 -20.23 -0.75
N LEU A 101 -7.06 -21.25 -0.05
CA LEU A 101 -7.10 -22.65 -0.47
C LEU A 101 -8.12 -23.45 0.34
N ASP A 102 -8.77 -24.44 -0.29
CA ASP A 102 -9.59 -25.41 0.40
C ASP A 102 -8.80 -26.69 0.78
N GLU A 103 -9.38 -27.53 1.62
CA GLU A 103 -8.74 -28.80 2.04
C GLU A 103 -8.43 -29.72 0.87
N GLY A 104 -9.27 -29.70 -0.19
CA GLY A 104 -9.07 -30.46 -1.40
C GLY A 104 -7.86 -30.00 -2.21
N ASP A 105 -7.64 -28.68 -2.26
CA ASP A 105 -6.47 -28.09 -2.93
C ASP A 105 -5.18 -28.47 -2.20
N ILE A 106 -5.18 -28.37 -0.87
CA ILE A 106 -4.04 -28.73 -0.02
C ILE A 106 -3.71 -30.22 -0.17
N LYS A 107 -4.73 -31.08 -0.18
CA LYS A 107 -4.56 -32.52 -0.35
C LYS A 107 -3.95 -32.84 -1.72
N ARG A 108 -4.46 -32.27 -2.80
CA ARG A 108 -3.91 -32.46 -4.15
C ARG A 108 -2.48 -31.95 -4.28
N PHE A 109 -2.16 -30.82 -3.63
CA PHE A 109 -0.81 -30.28 -3.61
C PHE A 109 0.17 -31.21 -2.88
N ARG A 110 -0.22 -31.74 -1.71
CA ARG A 110 0.62 -32.60 -0.88
C ARG A 110 0.78 -34.01 -1.45
N ASP A 111 -0.34 -34.65 -1.79
CA ASP A 111 -0.38 -36.09 -2.07
C ASP A 111 -0.26 -36.41 -3.56
N GLU A 112 -0.74 -35.54 -4.45
CA GLU A 112 -0.74 -35.76 -5.91
C GLU A 112 0.35 -34.97 -6.66
N ASN A 113 1.22 -34.26 -5.94
CA ASN A 113 2.24 -33.38 -6.52
C ASN A 113 1.67 -32.37 -7.52
N GLY A 114 0.47 -31.87 -7.28
CA GLY A 114 -0.16 -30.83 -8.06
C GLY A 114 0.47 -29.46 -7.83
N VAL A 115 0.22 -28.52 -8.74
CA VAL A 115 0.68 -27.13 -8.62
C VAL A 115 -0.50 -26.21 -8.29
N LEU A 116 -0.23 -25.14 -7.55
CA LEU A 116 -1.20 -24.07 -7.32
C LEU A 116 -0.88 -22.92 -8.26
N ILE A 117 -1.91 -22.39 -8.94
CA ILE A 117 -1.77 -21.25 -9.85
C ILE A 117 -2.67 -20.11 -9.38
N GLY A 118 -2.26 -18.86 -9.67
CA GLY A 118 -3.07 -17.72 -9.32
C GLY A 118 -4.33 -17.60 -10.21
N ARG A 119 -5.38 -16.94 -9.67
CA ARG A 119 -6.69 -16.78 -10.32
C ARG A 119 -6.58 -16.09 -11.68
N GLU A 120 -5.82 -15.02 -11.77
CA GLU A 120 -5.63 -14.25 -13.00
C GLU A 120 -4.89 -15.08 -14.06
N MET A 121 -3.90 -15.89 -13.66
CA MET A 121 -3.22 -16.83 -14.55
C MET A 121 -4.20 -17.89 -15.03
N ALA A 122 -4.99 -18.50 -14.14
CA ALA A 122 -5.99 -19.50 -14.47
C ALA A 122 -7.01 -18.97 -15.49
N PHE A 123 -7.50 -17.75 -15.27
CA PHE A 123 -8.43 -17.07 -16.18
C PHE A 123 -7.82 -16.85 -17.56
N LYS A 124 -6.61 -16.31 -17.65
CA LYS A 124 -5.91 -16.05 -18.91
C LYS A 124 -5.58 -17.32 -19.69
N LEU A 125 -5.24 -18.40 -19.01
CA LEU A 125 -4.96 -19.70 -19.63
C LEU A 125 -6.23 -20.50 -19.94
N GLY A 126 -7.39 -20.10 -19.40
CA GLY A 126 -8.66 -20.81 -19.56
C GLY A 126 -8.66 -22.18 -18.88
N VAL A 127 -8.08 -22.26 -17.66
CA VAL A 127 -7.94 -23.50 -16.88
C VAL A 127 -8.51 -23.36 -15.48
N LYS A 128 -8.80 -24.47 -14.83
CA LYS A 128 -9.32 -24.56 -13.46
C LYS A 128 -8.61 -25.67 -12.66
N ALA A 129 -8.91 -25.77 -11.39
CA ALA A 129 -8.43 -26.88 -10.54
C ALA A 129 -8.84 -28.22 -11.16
N GLY A 130 -7.90 -29.16 -11.19
CA GLY A 130 -8.05 -30.47 -11.85
C GLY A 130 -7.55 -30.52 -13.29
N ASP A 131 -7.46 -29.38 -13.99
CA ASP A 131 -6.85 -29.31 -15.32
C ASP A 131 -5.32 -29.44 -15.24
N SER A 132 -4.63 -29.22 -16.33
CA SER A 132 -3.17 -29.28 -16.38
C SER A 132 -2.62 -28.02 -17.02
N VAL A 133 -1.38 -27.66 -16.64
CA VAL A 133 -0.60 -26.57 -17.22
C VAL A 133 0.78 -27.09 -17.62
N THR A 134 1.28 -26.63 -18.75
CA THR A 134 2.63 -26.96 -19.22
C THR A 134 3.59 -25.87 -18.80
N LEU A 135 4.61 -26.22 -18.01
CA LEU A 135 5.67 -25.29 -17.62
C LEU A 135 6.95 -25.59 -18.42
N THR A 136 7.59 -24.53 -18.90
CA THR A 136 8.84 -24.58 -19.65
C THR A 136 9.87 -23.69 -18.97
N THR A 137 11.02 -24.25 -18.56
CA THR A 137 12.12 -23.48 -17.96
C THR A 137 13.23 -23.27 -18.98
N ALA A 138 13.81 -22.06 -18.96
CA ALA A 138 15.00 -21.75 -19.78
C ALA A 138 16.27 -22.47 -19.27
N LYS A 139 16.34 -22.83 -17.99
CA LYS A 139 17.38 -23.72 -17.43
C LYS A 139 17.09 -25.15 -17.88
N GLY A 140 17.59 -25.52 -19.05
CA GLY A 140 17.46 -26.85 -19.59
C GLY A 140 18.70 -27.72 -19.38
N LYS A 141 18.64 -28.93 -19.87
CA LYS A 141 19.81 -29.82 -19.89
C LYS A 141 20.82 -29.37 -20.95
N ALA A 142 22.07 -29.20 -20.54
CA ALA A 142 23.15 -28.96 -21.49
C ALA A 142 23.32 -30.19 -22.39
N THR A 143 23.26 -30.00 -23.71
CA THR A 143 23.49 -31.04 -24.70
C THR A 143 24.64 -30.61 -25.61
N ALA A 144 25.16 -31.53 -26.39
CA ALA A 144 26.25 -31.25 -27.36
C ALA A 144 25.86 -30.14 -28.38
N PHE A 145 24.58 -29.87 -28.56
CA PHE A 145 24.02 -28.86 -29.47
C PHE A 145 23.51 -27.60 -28.78
N GLY A 146 23.75 -27.43 -27.48
CA GLY A 146 23.31 -26.30 -26.66
C GLY A 146 22.35 -26.70 -25.53
N THR A 147 21.80 -25.71 -24.86
CA THR A 147 20.84 -25.94 -23.76
C THR A 147 19.43 -26.16 -24.29
N VAL A 148 18.85 -27.33 -24.04
CA VAL A 148 17.46 -27.63 -24.40
C VAL A 148 16.54 -27.31 -23.23
N PRO A 149 15.53 -26.43 -23.40
CA PRO A 149 14.57 -26.11 -22.36
C PRO A 149 13.84 -27.34 -21.83
N THR A 150 13.71 -27.45 -20.51
CA THR A 150 12.92 -28.53 -19.91
C THR A 150 11.45 -28.14 -19.93
N ARG A 151 10.62 -28.97 -20.56
CA ARG A 151 9.16 -28.81 -20.65
C ARG A 151 8.47 -29.95 -19.94
N ARG A 152 7.53 -29.66 -19.04
CA ARG A 152 6.78 -30.67 -18.31
C ARG A 152 5.36 -30.20 -18.06
N LYS A 153 4.40 -31.15 -18.12
CA LYS A 153 2.99 -30.92 -17.83
C LYS A 153 2.71 -31.27 -16.36
N PHE A 154 2.00 -30.37 -15.65
CA PHE A 154 1.63 -30.52 -14.25
C PHE A 154 0.13 -30.39 -14.07
N LYS A 155 -0.45 -31.17 -13.15
CA LYS A 155 -1.84 -31.04 -12.74
C LYS A 155 -2.02 -29.81 -11.84
N ILE A 156 -3.10 -29.09 -12.01
CA ILE A 156 -3.48 -27.95 -11.18
C ILE A 156 -4.20 -28.49 -9.95
N ALA A 157 -3.57 -28.40 -8.78
CA ALA A 157 -4.14 -28.79 -7.51
C ALA A 157 -5.23 -27.84 -7.07
N GLY A 158 -5.01 -26.54 -7.22
CA GLY A 158 -5.92 -25.49 -6.82
C GLY A 158 -5.60 -24.15 -7.48
N VAL A 159 -6.54 -23.22 -7.35
CA VAL A 159 -6.41 -21.85 -7.84
C VAL A 159 -6.49 -20.91 -6.66
N PHE A 160 -5.38 -20.23 -6.34
CA PHE A 160 -5.31 -19.30 -5.22
C PHE A 160 -5.67 -17.86 -5.65
N HIS A 161 -6.11 -17.08 -4.68
CA HIS A 161 -6.35 -15.64 -4.82
C HIS A 161 -5.88 -14.89 -3.58
N VAL A 162 -4.75 -14.22 -3.70
CA VAL A 162 -4.16 -13.44 -2.60
C VAL A 162 -4.50 -11.95 -2.67
N GLY A 163 -5.24 -11.54 -3.72
CA GLY A 163 -5.66 -10.15 -3.92
C GLY A 163 -4.55 -9.20 -4.32
N MET A 164 -3.39 -9.73 -4.79
CA MET A 164 -2.33 -8.98 -5.45
C MET A 164 -2.21 -9.49 -6.88
N TYR A 165 -2.50 -8.62 -7.84
CA TYR A 165 -2.51 -8.97 -9.25
C TYR A 165 -1.19 -9.62 -9.73
N GLU A 166 -0.04 -9.11 -9.29
CA GLU A 166 1.27 -9.64 -9.65
C GLU A 166 1.41 -11.11 -9.26
N TYR A 167 0.98 -11.48 -8.05
CA TYR A 167 1.03 -12.87 -7.57
C TYR A 167 -0.04 -13.72 -8.25
N ASP A 168 -1.26 -13.22 -8.33
CA ASP A 168 -2.39 -13.93 -8.93
C ASP A 168 -2.20 -14.17 -10.44
N SER A 169 -1.38 -13.34 -11.13
CA SER A 169 -1.13 -13.45 -12.58
C SER A 169 0.15 -14.17 -12.97
N SER A 170 1.15 -14.30 -12.05
CA SER A 170 2.50 -14.74 -12.44
C SER A 170 3.07 -15.85 -11.58
N PHE A 171 2.52 -16.17 -10.40
CA PHE A 171 3.12 -17.16 -9.52
C PHE A 171 2.48 -18.54 -9.66
N VAL A 172 3.34 -19.56 -9.59
CA VAL A 172 3.00 -20.97 -9.53
C VAL A 172 3.67 -21.57 -8.30
N PHE A 173 2.90 -22.01 -7.31
CA PHE A 173 3.45 -22.74 -6.18
C PHE A 173 3.51 -24.24 -6.50
N MET A 174 4.60 -24.86 -6.13
CA MET A 174 4.91 -26.26 -6.43
C MET A 174 5.51 -26.93 -5.19
N PRO A 175 5.29 -28.23 -4.95
CA PRO A 175 6.00 -28.98 -3.92
C PRO A 175 7.52 -28.84 -4.09
N LEU A 176 8.25 -28.69 -2.97
CA LEU A 176 9.70 -28.39 -2.97
C LEU A 176 10.49 -29.43 -3.79
N ASP A 177 10.23 -30.74 -3.56
CA ASP A 177 10.95 -31.81 -4.24
C ASP A 177 10.68 -31.82 -5.75
N LEU A 178 9.42 -31.54 -6.13
CA LEU A 178 9.02 -31.44 -7.52
C LEU A 178 9.69 -30.26 -8.23
N SER A 179 9.79 -29.12 -7.55
CA SER A 179 10.48 -27.93 -8.05
C SER A 179 12.00 -28.15 -8.16
N ALA A 180 12.59 -28.87 -7.22
CA ALA A 180 14.00 -29.26 -7.23
C ALA A 180 14.32 -30.10 -8.47
N ALA A 181 13.52 -31.13 -8.73
CA ALA A 181 13.67 -31.98 -9.91
C ALA A 181 13.43 -31.24 -11.23
N PHE A 182 12.51 -30.26 -11.24
CA PHE A 182 12.15 -29.50 -12.45
C PHE A 182 13.15 -28.39 -12.77
N LEU A 183 13.67 -27.69 -11.76
CA LEU A 183 14.58 -26.54 -11.91
C LEU A 183 16.08 -26.92 -11.78
N GLY A 184 16.40 -28.21 -11.50
CA GLY A 184 17.77 -28.70 -11.43
C GLY A 184 18.49 -28.40 -10.11
N TYR A 185 17.77 -28.43 -8.98
CA TYR A 185 18.32 -28.33 -7.63
C TYR A 185 18.27 -29.71 -6.95
N GLU A 186 19.30 -30.55 -7.13
CA GLU A 186 19.20 -31.95 -6.68
C GLU A 186 19.24 -32.15 -5.14
N LYS A 187 20.03 -31.33 -4.43
CA LYS A 187 20.19 -31.40 -2.95
C LYS A 187 20.37 -30.01 -2.34
N SER A 188 19.84 -29.01 -2.97
CA SER A 188 20.02 -27.62 -2.58
C SER A 188 18.72 -26.84 -2.80
N VAL A 189 18.64 -25.65 -2.23
CA VAL A 189 17.53 -24.72 -2.41
C VAL A 189 18.05 -23.38 -2.92
N SER A 190 17.22 -22.62 -3.63
CA SER A 190 17.64 -21.29 -4.12
C SER A 190 17.82 -20.29 -2.97
N GLY A 191 17.07 -20.46 -1.87
CA GLY A 191 17.13 -19.60 -0.71
C GLY A 191 16.35 -20.12 0.48
N LEU A 192 16.47 -19.39 1.60
CA LEU A 192 15.67 -19.55 2.81
C LEU A 192 14.87 -18.27 3.03
N GLU A 193 13.61 -18.39 3.38
CA GLU A 193 12.77 -17.27 3.85
C GLU A 193 12.56 -17.38 5.36
N ILE A 194 12.76 -16.27 6.06
CA ILE A 194 12.67 -16.17 7.51
C ILE A 194 11.48 -15.27 7.83
N TYR A 195 10.54 -15.78 8.60
CA TYR A 195 9.37 -15.09 9.10
C TYR A 195 9.59 -14.69 10.55
N VAL A 196 9.28 -13.46 10.91
CA VAL A 196 9.49 -12.91 12.25
C VAL A 196 8.19 -12.32 12.82
N SER A 197 8.11 -12.22 14.14
CA SER A 197 6.96 -11.66 14.85
C SER A 197 6.83 -10.15 14.67
N VAL A 198 7.94 -9.42 14.55
CA VAL A 198 7.99 -7.96 14.46
C VAL A 198 8.81 -7.54 13.23
N PRO A 199 8.18 -7.42 12.04
CA PRO A 199 8.89 -7.07 10.80
C PRO A 199 9.50 -5.67 10.78
N GLU A 200 9.09 -4.78 11.69
CA GLU A 200 9.59 -3.41 11.77
C GLU A 200 11.03 -3.35 12.32
N ASN A 201 11.42 -4.28 13.18
CA ASN A 201 12.73 -4.30 13.82
C ASN A 201 13.74 -5.26 13.15
N ILE A 202 13.73 -5.28 11.82
CA ILE A 202 14.44 -6.29 11.03
C ILE A 202 15.96 -6.09 10.96
N ALA A 203 16.45 -4.87 11.21
CA ALA A 203 17.86 -4.52 11.02
C ALA A 203 18.80 -5.34 11.94
N THR A 204 18.42 -5.51 13.20
CA THR A 204 19.19 -6.28 14.19
C THR A 204 19.22 -7.76 13.81
N LEU A 205 18.06 -8.32 13.45
CA LEU A 205 17.95 -9.72 13.02
C LEU A 205 18.80 -9.98 11.76
N ARG A 206 18.74 -9.08 10.79
CA ARG A 206 19.55 -9.17 9.57
C ARG A 206 21.04 -9.26 9.88
N GLN A 207 21.54 -8.44 10.83
CA GLN A 207 22.95 -8.52 11.25
C GLN A 207 23.28 -9.87 11.87
N SER A 208 22.43 -10.35 12.78
CA SER A 208 22.64 -11.65 13.43
C SER A 208 22.58 -12.80 12.44
N VAL A 209 21.61 -12.80 11.52
CA VAL A 209 21.55 -13.80 10.43
C VAL A 209 22.79 -13.74 9.56
N THR A 210 23.27 -12.54 9.22
CA THR A 210 24.49 -12.38 8.39
C THR A 210 25.73 -12.98 9.07
N GLN A 211 25.84 -12.88 10.38
CA GLN A 211 26.94 -13.51 11.16
C GLN A 211 26.86 -15.04 11.12
N ILE A 212 25.65 -15.61 11.20
CA ILE A 212 25.44 -17.08 11.17
C ILE A 212 25.72 -17.66 9.79
N VAL A 213 25.26 -16.99 8.71
CA VAL A 213 25.36 -17.52 7.34
C VAL A 213 26.73 -17.28 6.70
N GLY A 214 27.55 -16.39 7.27
CA GLY A 214 28.90 -16.11 6.77
C GLY A 214 28.93 -15.31 5.46
N THR A 215 30.06 -15.38 4.76
CA THR A 215 30.33 -14.55 3.56
C THR A 215 29.83 -15.13 2.25
N ASP A 216 29.50 -16.43 2.21
CA ASP A 216 29.12 -17.14 0.97
C ASP A 216 27.64 -16.94 0.59
N LEU A 217 26.84 -16.52 1.54
CA LEU A 217 25.43 -16.22 1.35
C LEU A 217 25.16 -14.72 1.39
N ARG A 218 24.05 -14.30 0.79
CA ARG A 218 23.55 -12.93 0.83
C ARG A 218 22.27 -12.88 1.62
N VAL A 219 22.18 -11.93 2.53
CA VAL A 219 21.00 -11.69 3.35
C VAL A 219 20.34 -10.40 2.87
N PHE A 220 19.06 -10.51 2.50
CA PHE A 220 18.23 -9.39 2.09
C PHE A 220 17.05 -9.31 3.05
N ASP A 221 16.72 -8.13 3.51
CA ASP A 221 15.45 -7.89 4.17
C ASP A 221 14.35 -7.54 3.15
N TRP A 222 13.10 -7.52 3.62
CA TRP A 222 11.95 -7.17 2.78
C TRP A 222 12.03 -5.73 2.24
N ILE A 223 12.71 -4.82 2.95
CA ILE A 223 12.90 -3.42 2.55
C ILE A 223 13.85 -3.37 1.34
N ASP A 224 14.97 -4.12 1.39
CA ASP A 224 15.92 -4.21 0.28
C ASP A 224 15.28 -4.81 -0.98
N ARG A 225 14.47 -5.86 -0.80
CA ARG A 225 13.79 -6.54 -1.91
C ARG A 225 12.74 -5.67 -2.58
N ASN A 226 12.09 -4.79 -1.81
CA ASN A 226 11.03 -3.90 -2.29
C ASN A 226 11.46 -2.44 -2.34
N ARG A 227 12.76 -2.15 -2.42
CA ARG A 227 13.32 -0.79 -2.33
C ARG A 227 12.72 0.16 -3.36
N SER A 228 12.58 -0.26 -4.60
CA SER A 228 11.99 0.56 -5.67
C SER A 228 10.55 0.93 -5.37
N PHE A 229 9.76 -0.04 -4.90
CA PHE A 229 8.37 0.16 -4.50
C PHE A 229 8.27 1.10 -3.28
N LEU A 230 9.06 0.87 -2.24
CA LEU A 230 9.07 1.73 -1.05
C LEU A 230 9.55 3.16 -1.36
N ASN A 231 10.49 3.32 -2.30
CA ASN A 231 10.91 4.64 -2.78
C ASN A 231 9.77 5.33 -3.54
N ALA A 232 9.02 4.61 -4.38
CA ALA A 232 7.85 5.17 -5.05
C ALA A 232 6.81 5.68 -4.05
N LEU A 233 6.52 4.91 -2.99
CA LEU A 233 5.63 5.33 -1.90
C LEU A 233 6.14 6.56 -1.14
N ARG A 234 7.47 6.72 -0.98
CA ARG A 234 8.06 7.92 -0.38
C ARG A 234 7.90 9.15 -1.28
N VAL A 235 8.19 9.00 -2.56
CA VAL A 235 8.03 10.09 -3.54
C VAL A 235 6.57 10.51 -3.60
N GLU A 236 5.65 9.57 -3.66
CA GLU A 236 4.22 9.80 -3.64
C GLU A 236 3.78 10.58 -2.41
N ARG A 237 4.23 10.19 -1.20
CA ARG A 237 3.96 10.93 0.04
C ARG A 237 4.42 12.38 -0.04
N ASN A 238 5.60 12.64 -0.59
CA ASN A 238 6.13 13.99 -0.74
C ASN A 238 5.31 14.82 -1.74
N VAL A 239 4.90 14.22 -2.85
CA VAL A 239 4.03 14.86 -3.86
C VAL A 239 2.67 15.16 -3.26
N MET A 240 2.08 14.21 -2.54
CA MET A 240 0.81 14.41 -1.83
C MET A 240 0.90 15.55 -0.81
N PHE A 241 1.95 15.59 0.00
CA PHE A 241 2.18 16.70 0.94
C PHE A 241 2.22 18.06 0.23
N LEU A 242 2.87 18.13 -0.93
CA LEU A 242 2.93 19.36 -1.74
C LEU A 242 1.55 19.76 -2.27
N ILE A 243 0.79 18.80 -2.84
CA ILE A 243 -0.57 19.03 -3.32
C ILE A 243 -1.49 19.49 -2.19
N LEU A 244 -1.41 18.82 -1.05
CA LEU A 244 -2.20 19.14 0.14
C LEU A 244 -1.88 20.55 0.64
N THR A 245 -0.60 20.92 0.67
CA THR A 245 -0.17 22.29 1.03
C THR A 245 -0.77 23.32 0.07
N LEU A 246 -0.81 23.01 -1.23
CA LEU A 246 -1.41 23.91 -2.23
C LEU A 246 -2.93 24.06 -2.02
N ILE A 247 -3.65 22.98 -1.74
CA ILE A 247 -5.09 23.01 -1.45
C ILE A 247 -5.38 23.88 -0.23
N ILE A 248 -4.57 23.75 0.82
CA ILE A 248 -4.67 24.56 2.02
C ILE A 248 -4.41 26.05 1.72
N LEU A 249 -3.42 26.33 0.88
CA LEU A 249 -3.11 27.70 0.47
C LEU A 249 -4.30 28.33 -0.28
N VAL A 250 -4.92 27.61 -1.19
CA VAL A 250 -6.13 28.04 -1.90
C VAL A 250 -7.28 28.29 -0.92
N ALA A 251 -7.48 27.42 0.06
CA ALA A 251 -8.49 27.61 1.10
C ALA A 251 -8.21 28.88 1.93
N ALA A 252 -6.97 29.16 2.29
CA ALA A 252 -6.56 30.39 2.98
C ALA A 252 -6.87 31.64 2.14
N PHE A 253 -6.57 31.65 0.85
CA PHE A 253 -6.92 32.78 -0.04
C PHE A 253 -8.43 32.99 -0.14
N ASN A 254 -9.22 31.92 -0.18
CA ASN A 254 -10.68 32.01 -0.17
C ASN A 254 -11.20 32.66 1.14
N ILE A 255 -10.60 32.32 2.29
CA ILE A 255 -10.96 32.96 3.57
C ILE A 255 -10.60 34.45 3.53
N ILE A 256 -9.40 34.80 3.10
CA ILE A 256 -8.95 36.19 3.00
C ILE A 256 -9.91 37.00 2.11
N SER A 257 -10.22 36.48 0.93
CA SER A 257 -11.11 37.14 -0.03
C SER A 257 -12.53 37.35 0.53
N SER A 258 -13.10 36.32 1.14
CA SER A 258 -14.42 36.38 1.78
C SER A 258 -14.46 37.37 2.94
N MET A 259 -13.42 37.38 3.77
CA MET A 259 -13.29 38.31 4.89
C MET A 259 -13.11 39.76 4.43
N ILE A 260 -12.31 40.02 3.36
CA ILE A 260 -12.16 41.35 2.77
C ILE A 260 -13.52 41.84 2.24
N MET A 261 -14.29 40.99 1.59
CA MET A 261 -15.61 41.32 1.11
C MET A 261 -16.58 41.63 2.27
N LEU A 262 -16.54 40.83 3.33
CA LEU A 262 -17.31 41.08 4.55
C LEU A 262 -16.93 42.42 5.20
N VAL A 263 -15.64 42.73 5.31
CA VAL A 263 -15.18 44.02 5.84
C VAL A 263 -15.72 45.18 4.97
N ARG A 264 -15.67 45.06 3.65
CA ARG A 264 -16.19 46.08 2.74
C ARG A 264 -17.70 46.29 2.89
N SER A 265 -18.47 45.21 2.97
CA SER A 265 -19.93 45.28 3.12
C SER A 265 -20.35 45.84 4.50
N LYS A 266 -19.45 45.82 5.49
CA LYS A 266 -19.70 46.31 6.85
C LYS A 266 -18.99 47.64 7.17
N ASN A 267 -18.47 48.34 6.13
CA ASN A 267 -17.75 49.60 6.34
C ASN A 267 -18.54 50.68 7.11
N ALA A 268 -19.80 50.88 6.77
CA ALA A 268 -20.67 51.84 7.43
C ALA A 268 -20.90 51.43 8.92
N ASP A 269 -21.21 50.14 9.17
CA ASP A 269 -21.40 49.63 10.53
C ASP A 269 -20.13 49.80 11.39
N ILE A 270 -18.96 49.56 10.80
CA ILE A 270 -17.66 49.76 11.46
C ILE A 270 -17.44 51.24 11.78
N ALA A 271 -17.77 52.16 10.86
CA ALA A 271 -17.63 53.58 11.05
C ALA A 271 -18.50 54.07 12.21
N VAL A 272 -19.77 53.63 12.25
CA VAL A 272 -20.74 53.97 13.37
C VAL A 272 -20.16 53.46 14.69
N LEU A 273 -19.71 52.21 14.77
CA LEU A 273 -19.14 51.66 16.01
C LEU A 273 -17.92 52.49 16.48
N ARG A 274 -17.08 52.94 15.53
CA ARG A 274 -15.89 53.75 15.87
C ARG A 274 -16.25 55.16 16.31
N THR A 275 -17.27 55.77 15.75
CA THR A 275 -17.75 57.08 16.22
C THR A 275 -18.41 57.02 17.61
N MET A 276 -18.97 55.85 17.96
CA MET A 276 -19.49 55.56 19.32
C MET A 276 -18.40 55.22 20.33
N GLY A 277 -17.10 55.23 19.93
CA GLY A 277 -15.95 55.03 20.83
C GLY A 277 -15.33 53.63 20.79
N ALA A 278 -15.73 52.74 19.86
CA ALA A 278 -15.07 51.43 19.75
C ALA A 278 -13.61 51.55 19.31
N SER A 279 -12.72 50.92 20.06
CA SER A 279 -11.29 50.92 19.74
C SER A 279 -10.99 50.05 18.50
N GLY A 280 -9.87 50.36 17.79
CA GLY A 280 -9.41 49.51 16.68
C GLY A 280 -9.19 48.05 17.11
N GLY A 281 -8.72 47.82 18.36
CA GLY A 281 -8.56 46.47 18.91
C GLY A 281 -9.90 45.72 19.07
N SER A 282 -10.97 46.41 19.40
CA SER A 282 -12.33 45.81 19.44
C SER A 282 -12.78 45.35 18.08
N ILE A 283 -12.54 46.14 17.03
CA ILE A 283 -12.86 45.77 15.65
C ILE A 283 -12.02 44.55 15.20
N ILE A 284 -10.72 44.53 15.46
CA ILE A 284 -9.86 43.36 15.18
C ILE A 284 -10.45 42.10 15.84
N ARG A 285 -10.81 42.19 17.14
CA ARG A 285 -11.36 41.05 17.89
C ARG A 285 -12.66 40.52 17.27
N ILE A 286 -13.58 41.41 16.84
CA ILE A 286 -14.85 41.02 16.20
C ILE A 286 -14.55 40.21 14.91
N PHE A 287 -13.69 40.73 14.02
CA PHE A 287 -13.40 40.06 12.76
C PHE A 287 -12.56 38.78 12.94
N LEU A 288 -11.67 38.74 13.93
CA LEU A 288 -10.96 37.51 14.27
C LEU A 288 -11.92 36.43 14.81
N MET A 289 -12.87 36.80 15.67
CA MET A 289 -13.88 35.87 16.17
C MET A 289 -14.76 35.36 15.03
N THR A 290 -15.15 36.22 14.08
CA THR A 290 -15.93 35.80 12.89
C THR A 290 -15.12 34.82 12.03
N GLY A 291 -13.86 35.12 11.73
CA GLY A 291 -12.97 34.23 10.97
C GLY A 291 -12.71 32.90 11.67
N ALA A 292 -12.47 32.94 12.99
CA ALA A 292 -12.31 31.76 13.82
C ALA A 292 -13.60 30.89 13.85
N SER A 293 -14.77 31.49 13.96
CA SER A 293 -16.06 30.76 13.93
C SER A 293 -16.26 30.05 12.60
N ILE A 294 -15.99 30.72 11.47
CA ILE A 294 -16.06 30.10 10.12
C ILE A 294 -15.04 28.97 10.02
N GLY A 295 -13.85 29.16 10.57
CA GLY A 295 -12.79 28.14 10.60
C GLY A 295 -13.20 26.90 11.41
N ILE A 296 -13.72 27.11 12.63
CA ILE A 296 -14.15 26.02 13.51
C ILE A 296 -15.29 25.22 12.89
N VAL A 297 -16.37 25.90 12.48
CA VAL A 297 -17.53 25.26 11.86
C VAL A 297 -17.15 24.51 10.58
N GLY A 298 -16.34 25.16 9.71
CA GLY A 298 -15.89 24.58 8.47
C GLY A 298 -14.98 23.37 8.67
N THR A 299 -14.04 23.44 9.62
CA THR A 299 -13.15 22.32 9.94
C THR A 299 -13.92 21.16 10.57
N PHE A 300 -14.82 21.44 11.52
CA PHE A 300 -15.64 20.40 12.13
C PHE A 300 -16.51 19.68 11.10
N ALA A 301 -17.25 20.45 10.30
CA ALA A 301 -18.09 19.90 9.24
C ALA A 301 -17.26 19.10 8.21
N GLY A 302 -16.07 19.60 7.82
CA GLY A 302 -15.16 18.90 6.93
C GLY A 302 -14.64 17.60 7.50
N THR A 303 -14.30 17.58 8.79
CA THR A 303 -13.85 16.36 9.49
C THR A 303 -14.97 15.31 9.53
N VAL A 304 -16.18 15.71 9.89
CA VAL A 304 -17.34 14.80 9.92
C VAL A 304 -17.62 14.21 8.54
N VAL A 305 -17.68 15.05 7.50
CA VAL A 305 -17.93 14.61 6.11
C VAL A 305 -16.79 13.70 5.63
N GLY A 306 -15.53 14.05 5.89
CA GLY A 306 -14.38 13.24 5.52
C GLY A 306 -14.38 11.87 6.18
N MET A 307 -14.66 11.80 7.48
CA MET A 307 -14.75 10.53 8.20
C MET A 307 -15.93 9.67 7.72
N LEU A 308 -17.10 10.24 7.54
CA LEU A 308 -18.26 9.52 7.02
C LEU A 308 -18.00 8.96 5.63
N PHE A 309 -17.30 9.71 4.78
CA PHE A 309 -16.88 9.24 3.46
C PHE A 309 -15.94 8.04 3.58
N CYS A 310 -14.92 8.12 4.42
CA CYS A 310 -13.95 7.03 4.62
C CYS A 310 -14.64 5.76 5.16
N TRP A 311 -15.59 5.87 6.07
CA TRP A 311 -16.31 4.72 6.61
C TRP A 311 -17.24 4.04 5.59
N ASN A 312 -17.73 4.79 4.61
CA ASN A 312 -18.65 4.28 3.58
C ASN A 312 -17.99 4.16 2.21
N ILE A 313 -16.64 4.15 2.13
CA ILE A 313 -15.91 4.23 0.86
C ILE A 313 -16.26 3.09 -0.09
N ASP A 314 -16.42 1.87 0.42
CA ASP A 314 -16.77 0.69 -0.39
C ASP A 314 -18.20 0.79 -0.94
N THR A 315 -19.14 1.28 -0.15
CA THR A 315 -20.53 1.52 -0.60
C THR A 315 -20.58 2.60 -1.67
N ILE A 316 -19.81 3.68 -1.48
CA ILE A 316 -19.72 4.79 -2.43
C ILE A 316 -19.07 4.31 -3.74
N LYS A 317 -17.98 3.52 -3.65
CA LYS A 317 -17.34 2.89 -4.80
C LYS A 317 -18.34 2.06 -5.60
N GLN A 318 -19.04 1.12 -4.95
CA GLN A 318 -20.03 0.26 -5.60
C GLN A 318 -21.16 1.06 -6.24
N ALA A 319 -21.64 2.13 -5.59
CA ALA A 319 -22.66 3.00 -6.15
C ALA A 319 -22.18 3.71 -7.41
N ILE A 320 -20.94 4.21 -7.43
CA ILE A 320 -20.39 4.89 -8.60
C ILE A 320 -20.12 3.88 -9.74
N GLU A 321 -19.60 2.69 -9.45
CA GLU A 321 -19.38 1.62 -10.43
C GLU A 321 -20.70 1.14 -11.04
N SER A 322 -21.74 1.00 -10.25
CA SER A 322 -23.07 0.63 -10.74
C SER A 322 -23.72 1.70 -11.64
N LEU A 323 -23.41 2.99 -11.40
CA LEU A 323 -23.91 4.10 -12.22
C LEU A 323 -23.10 4.32 -13.48
N SER A 324 -21.76 4.12 -13.43
CA SER A 324 -20.86 4.34 -14.56
C SER A 324 -20.75 3.13 -15.50
N GLY A 325 -21.09 1.93 -15.02
CA GLY A 325 -20.94 0.68 -15.76
C GLY A 325 -19.48 0.27 -16.02
N THR A 326 -18.53 0.94 -15.36
CA THR A 326 -17.09 0.67 -15.50
C THR A 326 -16.47 0.44 -14.12
N GLU A 327 -15.54 -0.51 -14.03
CA GLU A 327 -14.73 -0.71 -12.83
C GLU A 327 -13.78 0.48 -12.66
N LEU A 328 -13.96 1.26 -11.60
CA LEU A 328 -13.12 2.41 -11.29
C LEU A 328 -11.72 2.02 -10.82
N PHE A 329 -11.61 0.85 -10.20
CA PHE A 329 -10.36 0.33 -9.67
C PHE A 329 -10.10 -1.06 -10.25
N ALA A 330 -9.54 -1.10 -11.46
CA ALA A 330 -9.07 -2.35 -12.06
C ALA A 330 -7.88 -2.88 -11.23
N ALA A 331 -8.03 -4.07 -10.66
CA ALA A 331 -6.98 -4.72 -9.86
C ALA A 331 -5.65 -4.86 -10.62
N GLU A 332 -5.72 -4.91 -11.94
CA GLU A 332 -4.58 -4.94 -12.87
C GLU A 332 -3.68 -3.69 -12.77
N ILE A 333 -4.27 -2.52 -12.50
CA ILE A 333 -3.57 -1.22 -12.45
C ILE A 333 -3.15 -0.89 -11.02
N TYR A 334 -4.04 -1.15 -10.07
CA TYR A 334 -3.86 -0.70 -8.67
C TYR A 334 -3.30 -1.79 -7.75
N PHE A 335 -3.06 -3.01 -8.26
CA PHE A 335 -2.54 -4.16 -7.52
C PHE A 335 -3.41 -4.63 -6.34
N LEU A 336 -4.58 -4.04 -6.12
CA LEU A 336 -5.53 -4.35 -5.03
C LEU A 336 -6.95 -4.49 -5.57
N SER A 337 -7.66 -5.48 -5.05
CA SER A 337 -9.07 -5.74 -5.42
C SER A 337 -10.08 -4.82 -4.73
N ASN A 338 -9.70 -4.23 -3.60
CA ASN A 338 -10.53 -3.32 -2.81
C ASN A 338 -9.80 -2.01 -2.55
N LEU A 339 -10.57 -0.93 -2.33
CA LEU A 339 -10.01 0.39 -1.99
C LEU A 339 -9.95 0.53 -0.46
N PRO A 340 -8.80 0.25 0.18
CA PRO A 340 -8.70 0.37 1.62
C PRO A 340 -8.61 1.83 2.03
N ALA A 341 -9.39 2.24 3.03
CA ALA A 341 -9.22 3.52 3.70
C ALA A 341 -8.88 3.29 5.18
N LYS A 342 -7.71 3.75 5.60
CA LYS A 342 -7.27 3.67 6.99
C LYS A 342 -7.14 5.07 7.56
N VAL A 343 -8.11 5.44 8.40
CA VAL A 343 -8.08 6.73 9.10
C VAL A 343 -7.04 6.68 10.21
N ASP A 344 -6.01 7.53 10.14
CA ASP A 344 -5.04 7.72 11.20
C ASP A 344 -5.45 8.92 12.07
N PRO A 345 -5.77 8.73 13.37
CA PRO A 345 -6.19 9.80 14.25
C PRO A 345 -5.17 10.93 14.41
N GLN A 346 -3.86 10.61 14.33
CA GLN A 346 -2.80 11.62 14.44
C GLN A 346 -2.77 12.53 13.21
N GLU A 347 -2.95 11.97 12.03
CA GLU A 347 -3.01 12.74 10.78
C GLU A 347 -4.27 13.59 10.71
N VAL A 348 -5.42 13.06 11.12
CA VAL A 348 -6.67 13.84 11.22
C VAL A 348 -6.50 15.00 12.18
N LEU A 349 -5.91 14.79 13.35
CA LEU A 349 -5.63 15.85 14.31
C LEU A 349 -4.71 16.92 13.72
N MET A 350 -3.66 16.50 13.00
CA MET A 350 -2.73 17.43 12.33
C MET A 350 -3.46 18.28 11.28
N VAL A 351 -4.32 17.69 10.45
CA VAL A 351 -5.15 18.40 9.46
C VAL A 351 -6.07 19.40 10.15
N VAL A 352 -6.74 19.01 11.23
CA VAL A 352 -7.65 19.87 12.00
C VAL A 352 -6.87 21.07 12.59
N LEU A 353 -5.73 20.82 13.24
CA LEU A 353 -4.92 21.89 13.83
C LEU A 353 -4.37 22.84 12.76
N MET A 354 -3.95 22.30 11.64
CA MET A 354 -3.44 23.10 10.51
C MET A 354 -4.57 23.95 9.89
N ALA A 355 -5.76 23.38 9.67
CA ALA A 355 -6.90 24.11 9.12
C ALA A 355 -7.37 25.24 10.06
N LEU A 356 -7.43 25.00 11.37
CA LEU A 356 -7.76 26.01 12.38
C LEU A 356 -6.70 27.10 12.43
N GLY A 357 -5.42 26.73 12.48
CA GLY A 357 -4.30 27.67 12.51
C GLY A 357 -4.28 28.58 11.27
N LEU A 358 -4.46 27.99 10.08
CA LEU A 358 -4.50 28.76 8.84
C LEU A 358 -5.73 29.65 8.73
N SER A 359 -6.90 29.18 9.18
CA SER A 359 -8.13 30.00 9.22
C SER A 359 -7.95 31.23 10.12
N PHE A 360 -7.29 31.04 11.28
CA PHE A 360 -6.96 32.12 12.19
C PHE A 360 -5.96 33.11 11.57
N LEU A 361 -4.85 32.61 10.99
CA LEU A 361 -3.84 33.43 10.31
C LEU A 361 -4.41 34.20 9.11
N ALA A 362 -5.24 33.54 8.30
CA ALA A 362 -5.89 34.14 7.14
C ALA A 362 -6.84 35.28 7.53
N SER A 363 -7.45 35.21 8.70
CA SER A 363 -8.36 36.28 9.20
C SER A 363 -7.64 37.50 9.78
N LEU A 364 -6.34 37.39 10.13
CA LEU A 364 -5.56 38.50 10.71
C LEU A 364 -5.47 39.72 9.80
N TYR A 365 -5.11 39.50 8.53
CA TYR A 365 -4.94 40.59 7.58
C TYR A 365 -6.25 41.37 7.32
N PRO A 366 -7.38 40.74 7.01
CA PRO A 366 -8.67 41.45 6.86
C PRO A 366 -9.10 42.15 8.16
N ALA A 367 -8.93 41.53 9.31
CA ALA A 367 -9.27 42.12 10.61
C ALA A 367 -8.43 43.39 10.92
N TRP A 368 -7.13 43.32 10.64
CA TRP A 368 -6.24 44.48 10.77
C TRP A 368 -6.64 45.60 9.81
N ARG A 369 -6.99 45.29 8.56
CA ARG A 369 -7.48 46.26 7.58
C ARG A 369 -8.79 46.91 8.03
N ALA A 370 -9.72 46.14 8.57
CA ALA A 370 -10.98 46.66 9.13
C ALA A 370 -10.76 47.70 10.25
N SER A 371 -9.76 47.49 11.11
CA SER A 371 -9.45 48.38 12.20
C SER A 371 -8.89 49.76 11.77
N ARG A 372 -8.41 49.88 10.54
CA ARG A 372 -7.81 51.12 9.98
C ARG A 372 -8.79 51.96 9.15
N ILE A 373 -10.05 51.57 9.06
CA ILE A 373 -11.08 52.33 8.35
C ILE A 373 -11.30 53.66 9.06
N ALA A 374 -11.15 54.76 8.33
CA ALA A 374 -11.37 56.12 8.84
C ALA A 374 -12.89 56.39 8.86
N PRO A 375 -13.49 56.72 10.03
CA PRO A 375 -14.94 56.95 10.14
C PRO A 375 -15.47 58.07 9.20
N ALA A 376 -14.65 59.15 9.03
CA ALA A 376 -15.01 60.30 8.19
C ALA A 376 -15.13 59.95 6.69
N GLU A 377 -14.31 59.02 6.16
CA GLU A 377 -14.34 58.61 4.76
C GLU A 377 -15.52 57.62 4.52
N ALA A 378 -15.78 56.72 5.46
CA ALA A 378 -16.82 55.68 5.30
C ALA A 378 -18.24 56.27 5.30
N LEU A 379 -18.47 57.38 6.04
CA LEU A 379 -19.79 58.06 6.14
C LEU A 379 -19.99 59.12 5.07
N ARG A 380 -18.96 59.47 4.29
CA ARG A 380 -19.02 60.50 3.23
C ARG A 380 -19.47 59.94 1.85
N TYR A 381 -19.40 58.64 1.67
CA TYR A 381 -19.71 57.94 0.42
C TYR A 381 -21.04 57.17 0.45
N GLU A 382 -21.95 57.50 1.38
CA GLU A 382 -23.38 57.24 1.28
C GLU A 382 -24.04 58.51 0.75
#